data_48700a212be2b5ed925c92fe8a055911
#
_entry.id   48700a212be2b5ed925c92fe8a055911
#
_cell.length_a   1.000
_cell.length_b   1.000
_cell.length_c   1.000
_cell.angle_alpha   90.00
_cell.angle_beta   90.00
_cell.angle_gamma   90.00
#
_symmetry.space_group_name_H-M   'P 1'
#
loop_
_entity.id
_entity.type
_entity.pdbx_description
1 polymer ?
#
loop_
_entity_poly.entity_id
_entity_poly.type
_entity_poly.pdbx_seq_one_letter_code
_entity_poly.pdbx_strand_id
1 'polypeptide(L)'
;LLEFDDKGHDLFGRWYVDGRIFYHKVIDKKNPKQGIVALRYIDPTKIKKVREVQKEPDPKTNVEMIKKIDEYYVYNEKGLYASGYGGTNQGIKIASDAIAYCPSGVIDQNGGKVLSYLNKAIKPVNQLRMIEDSLVIYRISRAPERRIFYIDVGNLPKVKAEQYLKDVMNRYRNKLVYDASTGEIRDDRNHMSM
;
A
#
# COMPACT_ATOMS: atom_id res chain seq x y z
N LEU A 1 19.94 0.58 -26.93
CA LEU A 1 18.51 0.94 -26.70
C LEU A 1 18.16 0.96 -25.20
N LEU A 2 18.57 -0.05 -24.43
CA LEU A 2 18.26 -0.13 -22.98
C LEU A 2 19.42 0.35 -22.12
N GLU A 3 20.64 0.48 -22.64
CA GLU A 3 21.85 0.81 -21.87
C GLU A 3 21.94 -0.07 -20.61
N PHE A 4 21.84 -1.38 -20.82
CA PHE A 4 21.61 -2.34 -19.74
C PHE A 4 22.76 -2.41 -18.73
N ASP A 5 23.99 -2.13 -19.18
CA ASP A 5 25.18 -2.14 -18.32
C ASP A 5 25.09 -1.04 -17.24
N ASP A 6 24.53 0.13 -17.59
CA ASP A 6 24.41 1.25 -16.66
C ASP A 6 23.06 1.25 -15.91
N LYS A 7 21.97 0.88 -16.60
CA LYS A 7 20.59 1.02 -16.10
C LYS A 7 19.96 -0.31 -15.68
N GLY A 8 20.67 -1.43 -15.82
CA GLY A 8 20.12 -2.76 -15.57
C GLY A 8 19.59 -2.93 -14.15
N HIS A 9 20.29 -2.40 -13.15
CA HIS A 9 19.87 -2.46 -11.75
C HIS A 9 18.54 -1.71 -11.52
N ASP A 10 18.40 -0.50 -12.07
CA ASP A 10 17.18 0.30 -11.93
C ASP A 10 16.00 -0.35 -12.65
N LEU A 11 16.23 -0.91 -13.84
CA LEU A 11 15.22 -1.62 -14.60
C LEU A 11 14.70 -2.85 -13.85
N PHE A 12 15.64 -3.63 -13.30
CA PHE A 12 15.29 -4.81 -12.49
C PHE A 12 14.55 -4.40 -11.22
N GLY A 13 15.01 -3.36 -10.51
CA GLY A 13 14.38 -2.85 -9.31
C GLY A 13 12.92 -2.44 -9.56
N ARG A 14 12.67 -1.68 -10.62
CA ARG A 14 11.31 -1.27 -11.02
C ARG A 14 10.44 -2.49 -11.36
N TRP A 15 10.97 -3.41 -12.16
CA TRP A 15 10.25 -4.63 -12.51
C TRP A 15 9.91 -5.49 -11.29
N TYR A 16 10.83 -5.58 -10.32
CA TYR A 16 10.66 -6.34 -9.09
C TYR A 16 9.60 -5.71 -8.17
N VAL A 17 9.61 -4.37 -8.06
CA VAL A 17 8.67 -3.61 -7.21
C VAL A 17 7.28 -3.55 -7.84
N ASP A 18 7.18 -3.20 -9.13
CA ASP A 18 5.90 -2.99 -9.82
C ASP A 18 5.30 -4.29 -10.36
N GLY A 19 6.12 -5.34 -10.49
CA GLY A 19 5.71 -6.63 -11.05
C GLY A 19 5.48 -6.63 -12.55
N ARG A 20 5.72 -5.51 -13.22
CA ARG A 20 5.53 -5.35 -14.67
C ARG A 20 6.25 -4.12 -15.16
N ILE A 21 6.74 -4.20 -16.40
CA ILE A 21 7.40 -3.09 -17.06
C ILE A 21 6.79 -2.86 -18.44
N PHE A 22 6.65 -1.61 -18.82
CA PHE A 22 6.12 -1.21 -20.11
C PHE A 22 7.08 -0.29 -20.82
N TYR A 23 7.32 -0.56 -22.08
CA TYR A 23 8.07 0.33 -22.96
C TYR A 23 7.28 0.61 -24.22
N HIS A 24 7.19 1.88 -24.59
CA HIS A 24 6.69 2.29 -25.91
C HIS A 24 7.80 2.15 -26.93
N LYS A 25 7.54 1.40 -27.99
CA LYS A 25 8.46 1.21 -29.12
C LYS A 25 8.35 2.41 -30.06
N VAL A 26 9.43 3.17 -30.17
CA VAL A 26 9.49 4.33 -31.07
C VAL A 26 10.12 3.87 -32.39
N ILE A 27 9.37 4.04 -33.48
CA ILE A 27 9.80 3.71 -34.84
C ILE A 27 9.85 5.00 -35.65
N ASP A 28 10.89 5.18 -36.48
CA ASP A 28 10.96 6.32 -37.37
C ASP A 28 9.97 6.17 -38.53
N LYS A 29 9.04 7.12 -38.66
CA LYS A 29 8.04 7.15 -39.73
C LYS A 29 8.66 7.32 -41.12
N LYS A 30 9.84 7.97 -41.22
CA LYS A 30 10.53 8.18 -42.49
C LYS A 30 11.21 6.91 -43.01
N ASN A 31 11.78 6.14 -42.06
CA ASN A 31 12.52 4.92 -42.39
C ASN A 31 12.04 3.72 -41.51
N PRO A 32 10.84 3.18 -41.74
CA PRO A 32 10.29 2.11 -40.93
C PRO A 32 11.12 0.80 -40.99
N LYS A 33 11.93 0.63 -42.04
CA LYS A 33 12.83 -0.53 -42.20
C LYS A 33 13.98 -0.54 -41.21
N GLN A 34 14.29 0.59 -40.58
CA GLN A 34 15.33 0.68 -39.56
C GLN A 34 14.93 -0.02 -38.25
N GLY A 35 13.63 -0.31 -38.06
CA GLY A 35 13.12 -0.97 -36.87
C GLY A 35 12.93 -0.02 -35.68
N ILE A 36 13.13 -0.52 -34.47
CA ILE A 36 12.93 0.24 -33.24
C ILE A 36 14.13 1.15 -33.01
N VAL A 37 13.90 2.45 -33.00
CA VAL A 37 14.92 3.48 -32.76
C VAL A 37 15.15 3.71 -31.27
N ALA A 38 14.08 3.76 -30.50
CA ALA A 38 14.15 4.00 -29.06
C ALA A 38 13.05 3.27 -28.28
N LEU A 39 13.31 3.00 -27.00
CA LEU A 39 12.35 2.46 -26.05
C LEU A 39 12.09 3.51 -24.98
N ARG A 40 10.84 3.94 -24.85
CA ARG A 40 10.42 4.89 -23.82
C ARG A 40 9.70 4.17 -22.71
N TYR A 41 10.21 4.29 -21.49
CA TYR A 41 9.57 3.73 -20.30
C TYR A 41 8.22 4.40 -20.02
N ILE A 42 7.23 3.59 -19.66
CA ILE A 42 5.91 4.04 -19.24
C ILE A 42 5.68 3.53 -17.81
N ASP A 43 5.23 4.45 -16.94
CA ASP A 43 4.86 4.13 -15.57
C ASP A 43 3.69 3.14 -15.54
N PRO A 44 3.81 1.99 -14.87
CA PRO A 44 2.76 0.97 -14.75
C PRO A 44 1.46 1.47 -14.11
N THR A 45 1.51 2.59 -13.36
CA THR A 45 0.32 3.21 -12.75
C THR A 45 -0.52 3.99 -13.76
N LYS A 46 0.06 4.36 -14.92
CA LYS A 46 -0.56 5.17 -15.96
C LYS A 46 -1.08 4.36 -17.14
N ILE A 47 -0.75 3.08 -17.22
CA ILE A 47 -1.10 2.22 -18.35
C ILE A 47 -1.76 0.93 -17.86
N LYS A 48 -2.78 0.46 -18.58
CA LYS A 48 -3.39 -0.85 -18.36
C LYS A 48 -3.60 -1.57 -19.67
N LYS A 49 -3.44 -2.91 -19.65
CA LYS A 49 -3.85 -3.78 -20.75
C LYS A 49 -5.35 -4.05 -20.64
N VAL A 50 -6.07 -3.84 -21.72
CA VAL A 50 -7.50 -4.10 -21.84
C VAL A 50 -7.69 -5.21 -22.87
N ARG A 51 -8.46 -6.22 -22.51
CA ARG A 51 -8.88 -7.31 -23.39
C ARG A 51 -10.39 -7.24 -23.53
N GLU A 52 -10.87 -6.92 -24.71
CA GLU A 52 -12.28 -6.81 -25.05
C GLU A 52 -12.69 -8.07 -25.80
N VAL A 53 -13.63 -8.81 -25.23
CA VAL A 53 -14.14 -10.05 -25.80
C VAL A 53 -15.53 -9.79 -26.32
N GLN A 54 -15.69 -9.80 -27.63
CA GLN A 54 -17.00 -9.72 -28.28
C GLN A 54 -17.58 -11.14 -28.35
N LYS A 55 -18.75 -11.32 -27.75
CA LYS A 55 -19.49 -12.57 -27.75
C LYS A 55 -20.74 -12.41 -28.60
N GLU A 56 -21.06 -13.42 -29.38
CA GLU A 56 -22.33 -13.52 -30.09
C GLU A 56 -23.03 -14.85 -29.72
N PRO A 57 -24.33 -14.83 -29.42
CA PRO A 57 -25.09 -16.04 -29.18
C PRO A 57 -25.28 -16.83 -30.53
N ASP A 58 -25.00 -18.10 -30.51
CA ASP A 58 -25.26 -18.97 -31.62
C ASP A 58 -26.80 -19.09 -31.84
N PRO A 59 -27.32 -18.78 -33.03
CA PRO A 59 -28.75 -18.76 -33.27
C PRO A 59 -29.43 -20.15 -33.12
N LYS A 60 -28.68 -21.26 -33.11
CA LYS A 60 -29.20 -22.60 -32.96
C LYS A 60 -29.17 -23.14 -31.51
N THR A 61 -28.12 -22.83 -30.78
CA THR A 61 -27.88 -23.43 -29.45
C THR A 61 -28.01 -22.43 -28.31
N ASN A 62 -28.14 -21.14 -28.63
CA ASN A 62 -28.18 -20.03 -27.66
C ASN A 62 -26.94 -19.94 -26.74
N VAL A 63 -25.85 -20.62 -27.12
CA VAL A 63 -24.57 -20.61 -26.41
C VAL A 63 -23.76 -19.41 -26.87
N GLU A 64 -23.22 -18.63 -25.92
CA GLU A 64 -22.35 -17.51 -26.24
C GLU A 64 -21.02 -17.96 -26.84
N MET A 65 -20.78 -17.66 -28.10
CA MET A 65 -19.51 -17.92 -28.77
C MET A 65 -18.67 -16.63 -28.83
N ILE A 66 -17.35 -16.80 -28.65
CA ILE A 66 -16.39 -15.68 -28.78
C ILE A 66 -16.17 -15.41 -30.28
N LYS A 67 -16.61 -14.22 -30.74
CA LYS A 67 -16.43 -13.80 -32.12
C LYS A 67 -15.07 -13.15 -32.38
N LYS A 68 -14.67 -12.24 -31.48
CA LYS A 68 -13.45 -11.45 -31.62
C LYS A 68 -12.86 -11.12 -30.26
N ILE A 69 -11.53 -11.13 -30.19
CA ILE A 69 -10.78 -10.69 -29.02
C ILE A 69 -9.90 -9.54 -29.48
N ASP A 70 -10.17 -8.34 -28.96
CA ASP A 70 -9.36 -7.16 -29.21
C ASP A 70 -8.52 -6.86 -27.97
N GLU A 71 -7.18 -6.83 -28.11
CA GLU A 71 -6.25 -6.46 -27.05
C GLU A 71 -5.59 -5.13 -27.39
N TYR A 72 -5.66 -4.21 -26.43
CA TYR A 72 -5.05 -2.89 -26.55
C TYR A 72 -4.64 -2.36 -25.19
N TYR A 73 -3.83 -1.30 -25.19
CA TYR A 73 -3.44 -0.60 -23.97
C TYR A 73 -4.17 0.74 -23.89
N VAL A 74 -4.51 1.14 -22.66
CA VAL A 74 -5.07 2.45 -22.38
C VAL A 74 -4.08 3.20 -21.48
N TYR A 75 -3.63 4.34 -21.96
CA TYR A 75 -2.72 5.23 -21.25
C TYR A 75 -3.45 6.47 -20.75
N ASN A 76 -3.24 6.83 -19.48
CA ASN A 76 -3.77 8.06 -18.88
C ASN A 76 -2.64 8.79 -18.16
N GLU A 77 -2.36 10.03 -18.55
CA GLU A 77 -1.27 10.83 -17.99
C GLU A 77 -1.45 11.13 -16.49
N LYS A 78 -2.71 11.33 -16.06
CA LYS A 78 -3.05 11.60 -14.64
C LYS A 78 -3.07 10.35 -13.75
N GLY A 79 -2.82 9.18 -14.33
CA GLY A 79 -2.94 7.89 -13.64
C GLY A 79 -4.33 7.25 -13.79
N LEU A 80 -4.38 5.93 -13.67
CA LEU A 80 -5.61 5.15 -13.87
C LEU A 80 -6.61 5.30 -12.71
N TYR A 81 -6.12 5.72 -11.54
CA TYR A 81 -6.93 5.88 -10.32
C TYR A 81 -7.38 7.31 -10.06
N ALA A 82 -6.95 8.28 -10.89
CA ALA A 82 -7.30 9.68 -10.72
C ALA A 82 -8.75 10.03 -11.12
N SER A 83 -9.41 9.14 -11.87
CA SER A 83 -10.84 9.26 -12.16
C SER A 83 -11.63 8.61 -11.03
N GLY A 84 -12.27 9.43 -10.18
CA GLY A 84 -13.25 8.95 -9.21
C GLY A 84 -14.35 8.10 -9.88
N TYR A 85 -15.08 7.34 -9.08
CA TYR A 85 -16.21 6.51 -9.49
C TYR A 85 -17.10 7.25 -10.50
N GLY A 86 -17.06 6.83 -11.77
CA GLY A 86 -17.92 7.37 -12.83
C GLY A 86 -17.25 8.25 -13.90
N GLY A 87 -15.95 8.52 -13.81
CA GLY A 87 -15.23 9.24 -14.86
C GLY A 87 -15.02 8.36 -16.09
N THR A 88 -15.53 8.81 -17.24
CA THR A 88 -15.19 8.26 -18.56
C THR A 88 -13.69 8.10 -18.68
N ASN A 89 -13.22 6.87 -18.91
CA ASN A 89 -11.82 6.54 -19.17
C ASN A 89 -11.33 7.24 -20.46
N GLN A 90 -11.10 8.54 -20.42
CA GLN A 90 -10.48 9.29 -21.50
C GLN A 90 -8.97 9.02 -21.52
N GLY A 91 -8.60 7.75 -21.74
CA GLY A 91 -7.23 7.36 -21.96
C GLY A 91 -6.93 7.25 -23.45
N ILE A 92 -5.68 7.45 -23.81
CA ILE A 92 -5.21 7.23 -25.19
C ILE A 92 -5.16 5.73 -25.42
N LYS A 93 -5.89 5.25 -26.43
CA LYS A 93 -5.85 3.84 -26.86
C LYS A 93 -4.58 3.61 -27.69
N ILE A 94 -3.76 2.66 -27.27
CA ILE A 94 -2.50 2.29 -27.92
C ILE A 94 -2.60 0.84 -28.38
N ALA A 95 -2.18 0.57 -29.61
CA ALA A 95 -2.16 -0.79 -30.16
C ALA A 95 -1.20 -1.69 -29.37
N SER A 96 -1.53 -2.97 -29.30
CA SER A 96 -0.74 -3.94 -28.50
C SER A 96 0.68 -4.15 -29.03
N ASP A 97 0.89 -4.00 -30.31
CA ASP A 97 2.19 -4.10 -31.00
C ASP A 97 3.15 -2.93 -30.73
N ALA A 98 2.60 -1.75 -30.40
CA ALA A 98 3.39 -0.55 -30.08
C ALA A 98 4.02 -0.59 -28.67
N ILE A 99 3.61 -1.52 -27.82
CA ILE A 99 4.10 -1.64 -26.45
C ILE A 99 4.90 -2.95 -26.28
N ALA A 100 6.07 -2.85 -25.65
CA ALA A 100 6.78 -4.01 -25.10
C ALA A 100 6.37 -4.16 -23.64
N TYR A 101 5.80 -5.31 -23.31
CA TYR A 101 5.28 -5.63 -21.98
C TYR A 101 5.99 -6.84 -21.40
N CYS A 102 6.56 -6.67 -20.21
CA CYS A 102 7.23 -7.74 -19.49
C CYS A 102 6.61 -7.88 -18.09
N PRO A 103 5.75 -8.89 -17.85
CA PRO A 103 5.17 -9.17 -16.54
C PRO A 103 6.13 -9.97 -15.66
N SER A 104 5.89 -9.96 -14.33
CA SER A 104 6.62 -10.76 -13.35
C SER A 104 6.37 -12.27 -13.46
N GLY A 105 5.28 -12.68 -14.10
CA GLY A 105 4.82 -14.07 -14.11
C GLY A 105 4.02 -14.48 -12.87
N VAL A 106 3.98 -13.66 -11.83
CA VAL A 106 3.14 -13.91 -10.64
C VAL A 106 1.75 -13.35 -10.90
N ILE A 107 0.76 -14.24 -10.93
CA ILE A 107 -0.62 -13.90 -11.26
C ILE A 107 -1.49 -14.14 -10.02
N ASP A 108 -2.49 -13.27 -9.80
CA ASP A 108 -3.49 -13.46 -8.77
C ASP A 108 -4.33 -14.73 -9.01
N GLN A 109 -4.87 -15.33 -7.95
CA GLN A 109 -5.69 -16.55 -8.02
C GLN A 109 -6.86 -16.43 -9.01
N ASN A 110 -7.42 -15.23 -9.13
CA ASN A 110 -8.50 -14.95 -10.09
C ASN A 110 -8.01 -14.68 -11.52
N GLY A 111 -6.69 -14.77 -11.78
CA GLY A 111 -6.10 -14.62 -13.12
C GLY A 111 -6.18 -13.23 -13.74
N GLY A 112 -6.75 -12.25 -13.03
CA GLY A 112 -7.01 -10.90 -13.57
C GLY A 112 -5.91 -9.88 -13.36
N LYS A 113 -5.00 -10.10 -12.40
CA LYS A 113 -3.99 -9.10 -12.04
C LYS A 113 -2.60 -9.71 -11.96
N VAL A 114 -1.62 -9.02 -12.52
CA VAL A 114 -0.20 -9.35 -12.33
C VAL A 114 0.27 -8.74 -11.03
N LEU A 115 0.86 -9.56 -10.17
CA LEU A 115 1.35 -9.18 -8.85
C LEU A 115 2.86 -8.95 -8.88
N SER A 116 3.35 -8.09 -8.00
CA SER A 116 4.79 -7.93 -7.79
C SER A 116 5.33 -9.04 -6.88
N TYR A 117 6.65 -9.25 -6.92
CA TYR A 117 7.30 -10.17 -5.99
C TYR A 117 7.16 -9.72 -4.53
N LEU A 118 7.07 -8.40 -4.31
CA LEU A 118 6.87 -7.81 -2.98
C LEU A 118 5.47 -8.00 -2.41
N ASN A 119 4.50 -8.45 -3.22
CA ASN A 119 3.12 -8.62 -2.74
C ASN A 119 3.04 -9.52 -1.49
N LYS A 120 3.85 -10.57 -1.42
CA LYS A 120 3.90 -11.47 -0.25
C LYS A 120 4.48 -10.79 1.00
N ALA A 121 5.28 -9.74 0.84
CA ALA A 121 5.91 -9.01 1.93
C ALA A 121 4.98 -7.94 2.56
N ILE A 122 3.89 -7.57 1.92
CA ILE A 122 2.97 -6.51 2.41
C ILE A 122 2.42 -6.85 3.78
N LYS A 123 1.94 -8.07 3.97
CA LYS A 123 1.35 -8.51 5.26
C LYS A 123 2.38 -8.49 6.40
N PRO A 124 3.56 -9.14 6.29
CA PRO A 124 4.56 -9.11 7.36
C PRO A 124 5.11 -7.71 7.63
N VAL A 125 5.28 -6.84 6.61
CA VAL A 125 5.72 -5.45 6.81
C VAL A 125 4.68 -4.65 7.60
N ASN A 126 3.39 -4.79 7.30
CA ASN A 126 2.34 -4.12 8.06
C ASN A 126 2.29 -4.64 9.52
N GLN A 127 2.49 -5.93 9.73
CA GLN A 127 2.57 -6.50 11.07
C GLN A 127 3.79 -5.97 11.85
N LEU A 128 4.94 -5.83 11.19
CA LEU A 128 6.14 -5.26 11.79
C LEU A 128 5.90 -3.81 12.25
N ARG A 129 5.30 -2.97 11.40
CA ARG A 129 4.92 -1.59 11.77
C ARG A 129 4.02 -1.56 12.99
N MET A 130 3.00 -2.42 13.04
CA MET A 130 2.12 -2.50 14.21
C MET A 130 2.87 -2.89 15.49
N ILE A 131 3.87 -3.78 15.40
CA ILE A 131 4.70 -4.18 16.55
C ILE A 131 5.60 -3.02 16.99
N GLU A 132 6.22 -2.31 16.04
CA GLU A 132 7.06 -1.14 16.33
C GLU A 132 6.24 -0.06 17.05
N ASP A 133 5.07 0.30 16.54
CA ASP A 133 4.17 1.28 17.16
C ASP A 133 3.73 0.82 18.56
N SER A 134 3.36 -0.46 18.70
CA SER A 134 2.94 -1.04 19.98
C SER A 134 4.07 -1.03 21.01
N LEU A 135 5.32 -1.24 20.58
CA LEU A 135 6.49 -1.22 21.45
C LEU A 135 6.77 0.21 21.97
N VAL A 136 6.62 1.21 21.12
CA VAL A 136 6.74 2.62 21.49
C VAL A 136 5.66 2.98 22.51
N ILE A 137 4.39 2.66 22.21
CA ILE A 137 3.25 2.90 23.12
C ILE A 137 3.47 2.19 24.47
N TYR A 138 3.92 0.94 24.44
CA TYR A 138 4.21 0.17 25.65
C TYR A 138 5.31 0.84 26.49
N ARG A 139 6.36 1.35 25.86
CA ARG A 139 7.45 2.05 26.55
C ARG A 139 7.01 3.37 27.17
N ILE A 140 6.17 4.12 26.47
CA ILE A 140 5.63 5.40 26.94
C ILE A 140 4.63 5.18 28.08
N SER A 141 3.70 4.23 27.92
CA SER A 141 2.65 3.98 28.90
C SER A 141 3.18 3.30 30.18
N ARG A 142 4.22 2.53 30.05
CA ARG A 142 4.94 1.91 31.19
C ARG A 142 6.23 2.66 31.44
N ALA A 143 6.12 3.91 31.94
CA ALA A 143 7.29 4.64 32.42
C ALA A 143 8.19 3.73 33.25
N PRO A 144 9.52 3.77 33.04
CA PRO A 144 10.45 2.78 33.61
C PRO A 144 10.52 2.80 35.12
N GLU A 145 9.89 3.76 35.76
CA GLU A 145 9.89 3.87 37.22
C GLU A 145 8.66 3.19 37.84
N ARG A 146 8.89 2.07 38.52
CA ARG A 146 7.94 1.56 39.50
C ARG A 146 8.18 2.32 40.77
N ARG A 147 7.31 3.28 41.10
CA ARG A 147 7.34 3.97 42.38
C ARG A 147 6.57 3.12 43.38
N ILE A 148 7.27 2.65 44.41
CA ILE A 148 6.67 1.94 45.55
C ILE A 148 6.56 2.94 46.68
N PHE A 149 5.34 3.24 47.11
CA PHE A 149 5.08 4.12 48.23
C PHE A 149 4.79 3.28 49.46
N TYR A 150 5.61 3.45 50.50
CA TYR A 150 5.33 2.89 51.80
C TYR A 150 4.64 3.97 52.62
N ILE A 151 3.40 3.72 53.01
CA ILE A 151 2.59 4.67 53.77
C ILE A 151 2.32 4.05 55.11
N ASP A 152 2.83 4.69 56.17
CA ASP A 152 2.52 4.30 57.54
C ASP A 152 1.13 4.83 57.88
N VAL A 153 0.22 3.91 58.21
CA VAL A 153 -1.17 4.23 58.56
C VAL A 153 -1.39 4.25 60.10
N GLY A 154 -0.32 4.01 60.87
CA GLY A 154 -0.41 4.01 62.33
C GLY A 154 -1.50 3.05 62.86
N ASN A 155 -2.24 3.47 63.87
CA ASN A 155 -3.32 2.68 64.52
C ASN A 155 -4.72 2.88 63.85
N LEU A 156 -4.79 3.21 62.58
CA LEU A 156 -6.07 3.38 61.88
C LEU A 156 -6.81 2.02 61.73
N PRO A 157 -8.14 1.98 61.92
CA PRO A 157 -8.93 0.80 61.58
C PRO A 157 -8.74 0.41 60.13
N LYS A 158 -8.67 -0.88 59.83
CA LYS A 158 -8.35 -1.46 58.49
C LYS A 158 -9.17 -0.82 57.37
N VAL A 159 -10.47 -0.60 57.55
CA VAL A 159 -11.37 -0.01 56.57
C VAL A 159 -10.98 1.45 56.22
N LYS A 160 -10.62 2.25 57.26
CA LYS A 160 -10.19 3.65 57.03
C LYS A 160 -8.80 3.72 56.40
N ALA A 161 -7.91 2.79 56.74
CA ALA A 161 -6.58 2.67 56.12
C ALA A 161 -6.69 2.33 54.63
N GLU A 162 -7.57 1.40 54.27
CA GLU A 162 -7.82 1.06 52.86
C GLU A 162 -8.43 2.23 52.05
N GLN A 163 -9.33 3.00 52.65
CA GLN A 163 -9.89 4.20 52.03
C GLN A 163 -8.80 5.25 51.80
N TYR A 164 -7.99 5.53 52.78
CA TYR A 164 -6.87 6.47 52.70
C TYR A 164 -5.87 6.06 51.62
N LEU A 165 -5.51 4.76 51.52
CA LEU A 165 -4.64 4.22 50.49
C LEU A 165 -5.24 4.41 49.09
N LYS A 166 -6.56 4.18 48.93
CA LYS A 166 -7.25 4.40 47.67
C LYS A 166 -7.24 5.86 47.23
N ASP A 167 -7.46 6.78 48.18
CA ASP A 167 -7.43 8.22 47.91
C ASP A 167 -6.04 8.69 47.53
N VAL A 168 -5.00 8.21 48.21
CA VAL A 168 -3.60 8.51 47.84
C VAL A 168 -3.26 7.93 46.47
N MET A 169 -3.64 6.65 46.20
CA MET A 169 -3.42 6.07 44.85
C MET A 169 -4.10 6.85 43.74
N ASN A 170 -5.30 7.34 43.95
CA ASN A 170 -6.03 8.13 42.96
C ASN A 170 -5.36 9.49 42.72
N ARG A 171 -4.82 10.13 43.74
CA ARG A 171 -4.09 11.41 43.61
C ARG A 171 -2.76 11.27 42.88
N TYR A 172 -2.07 10.15 43.01
CA TYR A 172 -0.77 9.89 42.41
C TYR A 172 -0.84 9.07 41.14
N ARG A 173 -2.03 8.81 40.61
CA ARG A 173 -2.21 8.05 39.38
C ARG A 173 -1.78 8.91 38.19
N ASN A 174 -0.54 8.69 37.72
CA ASN A 174 -0.05 9.29 36.49
C ASN A 174 -0.72 8.60 35.31
N LYS A 175 -1.54 9.30 34.57
CA LYS A 175 -2.20 8.79 33.40
C LYS A 175 -1.67 9.53 32.17
N LEU A 176 -0.75 8.87 31.45
CA LEU A 176 -0.38 9.26 30.10
C LEU A 176 -1.37 8.60 29.14
N VAL A 177 -2.12 9.41 28.41
CA VAL A 177 -3.07 8.94 27.40
C VAL A 177 -2.48 9.26 26.02
N TYR A 178 -2.26 8.21 25.23
CA TYR A 178 -1.89 8.33 23.83
C TYR A 178 -3.13 8.44 22.97
N ASP A 179 -3.28 9.53 22.22
CA ASP A 179 -4.35 9.67 21.25
C ASP A 179 -3.88 9.15 19.89
N ALA A 180 -4.41 8.00 19.49
CA ALA A 180 -4.06 7.33 18.24
C ALA A 180 -4.49 8.13 16.98
N SER A 181 -5.40 9.09 17.12
CA SER A 181 -5.91 9.89 16.00
C SER A 181 -5.04 11.10 15.69
N THR A 182 -4.44 11.72 16.72
CA THR A 182 -3.59 12.91 16.61
C THR A 182 -2.11 12.61 16.72
N GLY A 183 -1.73 11.42 17.22
CA GLY A 183 -0.34 11.07 17.52
C GLY A 183 0.24 11.81 18.73
N GLU A 184 -0.56 12.58 19.45
CA GLU A 184 -0.12 13.35 20.61
C GLU A 184 -0.25 12.56 21.91
N ILE A 185 0.70 12.80 22.82
CA ILE A 185 0.68 12.25 24.17
C ILE A 185 0.08 13.33 25.07
N ARG A 186 -1.12 13.10 25.59
CA ARG A 186 -1.71 13.95 26.62
C ARG A 186 -1.25 13.51 27.99
N ASP A 187 -0.69 14.48 28.72
CA ASP A 187 -0.30 14.31 30.11
C ASP A 187 -1.46 14.72 31.05
N ASP A 188 -2.22 13.73 31.50
CA ASP A 188 -3.40 13.93 32.35
C ASP A 188 -3.00 13.80 33.84
N ARG A 189 -1.78 14.25 34.17
CA ARG A 189 -1.29 14.29 35.54
C ARG A 189 -1.97 15.40 36.33
N ASN A 190 -2.67 15.04 37.38
CA ASN A 190 -3.12 16.03 38.36
C ASN A 190 -1.87 16.64 39.03
N HIS A 191 -1.49 17.85 38.64
CA HIS A 191 -0.51 18.61 39.36
C HIS A 191 -1.06 18.96 40.77
N MET A 192 -0.40 18.43 41.78
CA MET A 192 -0.64 18.93 43.12
C MET A 192 -0.27 20.40 43.16
N SER A 193 -1.28 21.29 43.23
CA SER A 193 -1.08 22.63 43.75
C SER A 193 -0.76 22.50 45.24
N MET A 194 0.44 22.90 45.64
CA MET A 194 0.77 23.11 47.05
C MET A 194 -0.06 24.23 47.62
#